data_385e81c4ece15782b10e71a4db728e70
#
_entry.id   385e81c4ece15782b10e71a4db728e70
#
_cell.length_a   1.000
_cell.length_b   1.000
_cell.length_c   1.000
_cell.angle_alpha   90.00
_cell.angle_beta   90.00
_cell.angle_gamma   90.00
#
_symmetry.space_group_name_H-M   'P 1'
#
loop_
_entity.id
_entity.type
_entity.pdbx_description
1 polymer ?
#
loop_
_entity_poly.entity_id
_entity_poly.type
_entity_poly.pdbx_seq_one_letter_code
_entity_poly.pdbx_strand_id
1 'polypeptide(L)'
;MTARSPAPVSFPRPDLTKLSVRLRAEMAAAADPLRAPGMQAYMKSTMPYHGLASAQVDAICKKVFAEHSFPSCREWSAAILELWRSARYREERYASIRLISFKAHRKCWNSELMPTLEEMIVSGAWWDYVDALAQVVGQLLRSHPREMRPLMRAWSKDPNLWKRRVSIICQVSFKRDTDLKLLYANIEPNLADRDFFIRKAIGWSLRAYAWTDPKEVARYVRTHEAELSGLSRREALKNIG
;
A
#
# COMPACT_ATOMS: atom_id res chain seq x y z
N MET A 1 13.69 -39.79 -35.14
CA MET A 1 12.37 -39.27 -34.74
C MET A 1 12.56 -38.14 -33.76
N THR A 2 12.53 -36.90 -34.22
CA THR A 2 12.71 -35.70 -33.44
C THR A 2 11.35 -35.22 -32.91
N ALA A 3 11.13 -35.31 -31.63
CA ALA A 3 9.92 -34.83 -30.98
C ALA A 3 9.86 -33.28 -31.08
N ARG A 4 8.86 -32.77 -31.77
CA ARG A 4 8.54 -31.32 -31.80
C ARG A 4 8.00 -30.90 -30.43
N SER A 5 8.66 -29.95 -29.81
CA SER A 5 8.12 -29.26 -28.63
C SER A 5 6.78 -28.59 -29.02
N PRO A 6 5.74 -28.67 -28.15
CA PRO A 6 4.48 -27.99 -28.41
C PRO A 6 4.70 -26.46 -28.34
N ALA A 7 4.11 -25.76 -29.32
CA ALA A 7 4.11 -24.32 -29.38
C ALA A 7 3.45 -23.73 -28.12
N PRO A 8 3.92 -22.57 -27.60
CA PRO A 8 3.30 -21.94 -26.43
C PRO A 8 1.86 -21.56 -26.78
N VAL A 9 0.91 -22.01 -25.95
CA VAL A 9 -0.50 -21.65 -26.04
C VAL A 9 -0.62 -20.16 -25.74
N SER A 10 -0.83 -19.38 -26.78
CA SER A 10 -1.15 -17.95 -26.66
C SER A 10 -2.60 -17.82 -26.18
N PHE A 11 -2.78 -17.62 -24.87
CA PHE A 11 -4.08 -17.18 -24.36
C PHE A 11 -4.34 -15.75 -24.84
N PRO A 12 -5.57 -15.42 -25.29
CA PRO A 12 -5.91 -14.06 -25.60
C PRO A 12 -5.66 -13.21 -24.35
N ARG A 13 -4.82 -12.19 -24.45
CA ARG A 13 -4.64 -11.24 -23.36
C ARG A 13 -6.00 -10.61 -23.07
N PRO A 14 -6.51 -10.61 -21.81
CA PRO A 14 -7.71 -9.87 -21.51
C PRO A 14 -7.51 -8.45 -22.03
N ASP A 15 -8.57 -7.83 -22.53
CA ASP A 15 -8.49 -6.51 -23.18
C ASP A 15 -8.23 -5.42 -22.10
N LEU A 16 -7.07 -5.55 -21.44
CA LEU A 16 -6.58 -4.65 -20.41
C LEU A 16 -6.43 -3.23 -20.95
N THR A 17 -6.23 -3.11 -22.27
CA THR A 17 -6.18 -1.84 -22.98
C THR A 17 -7.51 -1.10 -22.84
N LYS A 18 -8.64 -1.80 -22.84
CA LYS A 18 -9.96 -1.16 -22.67
C LYS A 18 -10.13 -0.57 -21.26
N LEU A 19 -9.72 -1.27 -20.20
CA LEU A 19 -9.83 -0.79 -18.83
C LEU A 19 -9.02 0.49 -18.61
N SER A 20 -7.73 0.48 -18.98
CA SER A 20 -6.85 1.64 -18.81
C SER A 20 -7.28 2.84 -19.67
N VAL A 21 -7.68 2.59 -20.92
CA VAL A 21 -8.18 3.62 -21.85
C VAL A 21 -9.47 4.24 -21.31
N ARG A 22 -10.44 3.42 -20.87
CA ARG A 22 -11.72 3.90 -20.34
C ARG A 22 -11.52 4.72 -19.06
N LEU A 23 -10.70 4.22 -18.13
CA LEU A 23 -10.41 4.91 -16.88
C LEU A 23 -9.75 6.27 -17.13
N ARG A 24 -8.76 6.31 -18.02
CA ARG A 24 -8.06 7.54 -18.40
C ARG A 24 -8.99 8.55 -19.05
N ALA A 25 -9.89 8.11 -19.93
CA ALA A 25 -10.87 9.00 -20.57
C ALA A 25 -11.83 9.62 -19.54
N GLU A 26 -12.37 8.85 -18.61
CA GLU A 26 -13.25 9.36 -17.54
C GLU A 26 -12.50 10.33 -16.61
N MET A 27 -11.24 10.04 -16.25
CA MET A 27 -10.43 10.93 -15.42
C MET A 27 -10.08 12.22 -16.14
N ALA A 28 -9.73 12.17 -17.43
CA ALA A 28 -9.44 13.35 -18.24
C ALA A 28 -10.67 14.24 -18.43
N ALA A 29 -11.85 13.63 -18.63
CA ALA A 29 -13.11 14.37 -18.75
C ALA A 29 -13.53 15.10 -17.47
N ALA A 30 -13.10 14.60 -16.30
CA ALA A 30 -13.39 15.20 -15.00
C ALA A 30 -12.23 16.05 -14.45
N ALA A 31 -11.15 16.25 -15.22
CA ALA A 31 -9.94 16.92 -14.77
C ALA A 31 -10.18 18.38 -14.33
N ASP A 32 -9.46 18.80 -13.29
CA ASP A 32 -9.43 20.18 -12.79
C ASP A 32 -7.99 20.73 -12.91
N PRO A 33 -7.69 21.44 -14.00
CA PRO A 33 -6.37 21.97 -14.25
C PRO A 33 -5.94 23.06 -13.25
N LEU A 34 -6.89 23.66 -12.52
CA LEU A 34 -6.57 24.67 -11.50
C LEU A 34 -6.07 24.00 -10.21
N ARG A 35 -6.56 22.81 -9.87
CA ARG A 35 -6.16 22.05 -8.67
C ARG A 35 -4.90 21.23 -8.88
N ALA A 36 -4.68 20.71 -10.07
CA ALA A 36 -3.60 19.79 -10.38
C ALA A 36 -2.20 20.28 -9.94
N PRO A 37 -1.79 21.55 -10.20
CA PRO A 37 -0.46 22.02 -9.79
C PRO A 37 -0.26 22.03 -8.28
N GLY A 38 -1.28 22.43 -7.51
CA GLY A 38 -1.23 22.45 -6.05
C GLY A 38 -1.08 21.04 -5.46
N MET A 39 -1.82 20.06 -6.01
CA MET A 39 -1.71 18.65 -5.61
C MET A 39 -0.33 18.08 -5.93
N GLN A 40 0.19 18.38 -7.11
CA GLN A 40 1.52 17.93 -7.54
C GLN A 40 2.63 18.50 -6.64
N ALA A 41 2.56 19.80 -6.33
CA ALA A 41 3.53 20.47 -5.45
C ALA A 41 3.48 19.89 -4.02
N TYR A 42 2.28 19.72 -3.46
CA TYR A 42 2.10 19.13 -2.12
C TYR A 42 2.71 17.73 -2.04
N MET A 43 2.48 16.90 -3.04
CA MET A 43 2.99 15.53 -3.10
C MET A 43 4.45 15.44 -3.54
N LYS A 44 5.08 16.56 -3.92
CA LYS A 44 6.44 16.60 -4.50
C LYS A 44 6.59 15.60 -5.65
N SER A 45 5.56 15.50 -6.48
CA SER A 45 5.46 14.47 -7.52
C SER A 45 6.06 14.95 -8.84
N THR A 46 6.88 14.10 -9.45
CA THR A 46 7.30 14.30 -10.86
C THR A 46 6.21 13.90 -11.84
N MET A 47 5.27 13.03 -11.40
CA MET A 47 4.12 12.62 -12.20
C MET A 47 3.01 13.69 -12.09
N PRO A 48 2.38 14.10 -13.21
CA PRO A 48 1.31 15.08 -13.19
C PRO A 48 0.03 14.56 -12.52
N TYR A 49 -0.87 15.47 -12.22
CA TYR A 49 -2.20 15.20 -11.68
C TYR A 49 -3.29 15.61 -12.67
N HIS A 50 -4.42 14.91 -12.69
CA HIS A 50 -5.66 15.38 -13.29
C HIS A 50 -6.34 16.47 -12.43
N GLY A 51 -6.01 16.56 -11.15
CA GLY A 51 -6.63 17.49 -10.20
C GLY A 51 -7.91 16.94 -9.54
N LEU A 52 -8.11 15.62 -9.55
CA LEU A 52 -9.31 14.98 -9.01
C LEU A 52 -9.25 14.84 -7.50
N ALA A 53 -10.36 15.14 -6.82
CA ALA A 53 -10.54 14.78 -5.42
C ALA A 53 -10.67 13.27 -5.26
N SER A 54 -10.31 12.75 -4.08
CA SER A 54 -10.41 11.30 -3.79
C SER A 54 -11.80 10.74 -4.09
N ALA A 55 -12.88 11.47 -3.70
CA ALA A 55 -14.25 11.04 -3.96
C ALA A 55 -14.59 10.95 -5.45
N GLN A 56 -14.03 11.84 -6.29
CA GLN A 56 -14.22 11.79 -7.74
C GLN A 56 -13.51 10.57 -8.34
N VAL A 57 -12.27 10.31 -7.89
CA VAL A 57 -11.53 9.09 -8.30
C VAL A 57 -12.29 7.83 -7.87
N ASP A 58 -12.85 7.80 -6.66
CA ASP A 58 -13.65 6.67 -6.16
C ASP A 58 -14.90 6.43 -7.02
N ALA A 59 -15.62 7.49 -7.39
CA ALA A 59 -16.82 7.39 -8.23
C ALA A 59 -16.49 6.87 -9.65
N ILE A 60 -15.43 7.40 -10.28
CA ILE A 60 -14.96 6.95 -11.59
C ILE A 60 -14.54 5.48 -11.52
N CYS A 61 -13.73 5.11 -10.54
CA CYS A 61 -13.28 3.73 -10.36
C CYS A 61 -14.46 2.78 -10.16
N LYS A 62 -15.43 3.14 -9.31
CA LYS A 62 -16.63 2.31 -9.08
C LYS A 62 -17.43 2.09 -10.36
N LYS A 63 -17.63 3.14 -11.16
CA LYS A 63 -18.32 3.07 -12.46
C LYS A 63 -17.56 2.15 -13.42
N VAL A 64 -16.29 2.44 -13.66
CA VAL A 64 -15.50 1.73 -14.66
C VAL A 64 -15.25 0.26 -14.27
N PHE A 65 -14.95 -0.03 -13.00
CA PHE A 65 -14.68 -1.40 -12.54
C PHE A 65 -15.91 -2.29 -12.55
N ALA A 66 -17.12 -1.72 -12.39
CA ALA A 66 -18.36 -2.48 -12.46
C ALA A 66 -18.65 -3.03 -13.88
N GLU A 67 -18.09 -2.39 -14.90
CA GLU A 67 -18.22 -2.82 -16.32
C GLU A 67 -17.20 -3.91 -16.70
N HIS A 68 -16.25 -4.25 -15.80
CA HIS A 68 -15.17 -5.18 -16.08
C HIS A 68 -15.20 -6.39 -15.15
N SER A 69 -14.99 -7.56 -15.72
CA SER A 69 -14.81 -8.82 -15.00
C SER A 69 -13.43 -9.42 -15.31
N PHE A 70 -12.86 -10.08 -14.33
CA PHE A 70 -11.59 -10.79 -14.50
C PHE A 70 -11.85 -12.28 -14.25
N PRO A 71 -11.58 -13.15 -15.24
CA PRO A 71 -11.86 -14.59 -15.15
C PRO A 71 -11.09 -15.29 -14.04
N SER A 72 -9.90 -14.78 -13.69
CA SER A 72 -9.04 -15.36 -12.65
C SER A 72 -8.35 -14.29 -11.79
N CYS A 73 -7.85 -14.69 -10.61
CA CYS A 73 -7.04 -13.83 -9.75
C CYS A 73 -5.73 -13.40 -10.44
N ARG A 74 -5.17 -14.24 -11.30
CA ARG A 74 -3.98 -13.93 -12.09
C ARG A 74 -4.23 -12.79 -13.07
N GLU A 75 -5.34 -12.83 -13.79
CA GLU A 75 -5.72 -11.77 -14.74
C GLU A 75 -6.05 -10.47 -14.02
N TRP A 76 -6.72 -10.56 -12.88
CA TRP A 76 -6.98 -9.41 -12.01
C TRP A 76 -5.66 -8.78 -11.50
N SER A 77 -4.70 -9.56 -11.01
CA SER A 77 -3.38 -9.06 -10.60
C SER A 77 -2.61 -8.44 -11.77
N ALA A 78 -2.70 -9.06 -12.96
CA ALA A 78 -2.09 -8.50 -14.17
C ALA A 78 -2.73 -7.15 -14.55
N ALA A 79 -4.05 -7.00 -14.42
CA ALA A 79 -4.74 -5.73 -14.67
C ALA A 79 -4.32 -4.63 -13.69
N ILE A 80 -4.15 -4.96 -12.40
CA ILE A 80 -3.64 -4.03 -11.39
C ILE A 80 -2.26 -3.50 -11.81
N LEU A 81 -1.33 -4.41 -12.16
CA LEU A 81 0.02 -4.02 -12.55
C LEU A 81 0.04 -3.27 -13.89
N GLU A 82 -0.81 -3.62 -14.84
CA GLU A 82 -0.95 -2.89 -16.10
C GLU A 82 -1.39 -1.44 -15.85
N LEU A 83 -2.45 -1.22 -15.06
CA LEU A 83 -2.89 0.12 -14.65
C LEU A 83 -1.78 0.90 -13.94
N TRP A 84 -1.06 0.23 -13.05
CA TRP A 84 0.03 0.83 -12.29
C TRP A 84 1.20 1.28 -13.16
N ARG A 85 1.65 0.39 -14.05
CA ARG A 85 2.83 0.61 -14.91
C ARG A 85 2.55 1.57 -16.05
N SER A 86 1.32 1.54 -16.62
CA SER A 86 0.92 2.39 -17.73
C SER A 86 0.44 3.78 -17.30
N ALA A 87 0.34 4.04 -16.01
CA ALA A 87 -0.17 5.30 -15.47
C ALA A 87 0.66 6.50 -15.92
N ARG A 88 -0.02 7.53 -16.43
CA ARG A 88 0.55 8.80 -16.87
C ARG A 88 0.30 9.91 -15.86
N TYR A 89 -0.76 9.79 -15.08
CA TYR A 89 -1.17 10.70 -14.02
C TYR A 89 -1.23 9.97 -12.68
N ARG A 90 -1.06 10.72 -11.62
CA ARG A 90 -0.96 10.12 -10.28
C ARG A 90 -2.26 9.43 -9.85
N GLU A 91 -3.41 10.00 -10.21
CA GLU A 91 -4.72 9.42 -9.93
C GLU A 91 -4.95 8.07 -10.64
N GLU A 92 -4.30 7.82 -11.76
CA GLU A 92 -4.36 6.50 -12.43
C GLU A 92 -3.68 5.42 -11.55
N ARG A 93 -2.60 5.74 -10.84
CA ARG A 93 -2.02 4.86 -9.83
C ARG A 93 -2.94 4.65 -8.62
N TYR A 94 -3.61 5.70 -8.18
CA TYR A 94 -4.63 5.53 -7.14
C TYR A 94 -5.77 4.61 -7.59
N ALA A 95 -6.16 4.64 -8.86
CA ALA A 95 -7.15 3.71 -9.38
C ALA A 95 -6.66 2.26 -9.35
N SER A 96 -5.39 2.01 -9.66
CA SER A 96 -4.80 0.67 -9.51
C SER A 96 -4.93 0.15 -8.07
N ILE A 97 -4.63 0.98 -7.06
CA ILE A 97 -4.80 0.62 -5.64
C ILE A 97 -6.29 0.37 -5.31
N ARG A 98 -7.21 1.17 -5.87
CA ARG A 98 -8.66 0.98 -5.67
C ARG A 98 -9.18 -0.31 -6.29
N LEU A 99 -8.58 -0.76 -7.42
CA LEU A 99 -8.93 -2.04 -8.03
C LEU A 99 -8.62 -3.21 -7.09
N ILE A 100 -7.54 -3.12 -6.29
CA ILE A 100 -7.24 -4.12 -5.26
C ILE A 100 -8.38 -4.19 -4.24
N SER A 101 -8.90 -3.05 -3.81
CA SER A 101 -9.94 -2.96 -2.78
C SER A 101 -11.36 -3.19 -3.31
N PHE A 102 -11.54 -3.39 -4.62
CA PHE A 102 -12.85 -3.59 -5.21
C PHE A 102 -13.46 -4.92 -4.80
N LYS A 103 -14.67 -4.87 -4.20
CA LYS A 103 -15.29 -6.01 -3.49
C LYS A 103 -15.42 -7.28 -4.32
N ALA A 104 -15.63 -7.18 -5.64
CA ALA A 104 -15.82 -8.32 -6.52
C ALA A 104 -14.62 -9.30 -6.52
N HIS A 105 -13.43 -8.86 -6.13
CA HIS A 105 -12.20 -9.66 -6.18
C HIS A 105 -11.64 -10.03 -4.81
N ARG A 106 -12.44 -9.91 -3.74
CA ARG A 106 -12.04 -10.30 -2.37
C ARG A 106 -11.53 -11.74 -2.25
N LYS A 107 -12.04 -12.65 -3.07
CA LYS A 107 -11.58 -14.05 -3.14
C LYS A 107 -10.10 -14.18 -3.53
N CYS A 108 -9.53 -13.17 -4.16
CA CYS A 108 -8.12 -13.13 -4.59
C CYS A 108 -7.17 -12.54 -3.54
N TRP A 109 -7.69 -12.25 -2.34
CA TRP A 109 -6.88 -11.72 -1.25
C TRP A 109 -6.22 -12.84 -0.47
N ASN A 110 -5.10 -13.30 -0.96
CA ASN A 110 -4.23 -14.31 -0.35
C ASN A 110 -2.75 -13.91 -0.54
N SER A 111 -1.83 -14.75 -0.09
CA SER A 111 -0.39 -14.48 -0.19
C SER A 111 0.15 -14.37 -1.62
N GLU A 112 -0.56 -14.92 -2.61
CA GLU A 112 -0.19 -14.79 -4.04
C GLU A 112 -0.30 -13.34 -4.55
N LEU A 113 -1.02 -12.47 -3.84
CA LEU A 113 -1.09 -11.04 -4.16
C LEU A 113 0.20 -10.29 -3.78
N MET A 114 1.03 -10.85 -2.88
CA MET A 114 2.20 -10.13 -2.35
C MET A 114 3.21 -9.68 -3.40
N PRO A 115 3.56 -10.44 -4.45
CA PRO A 115 4.44 -9.96 -5.51
C PRO A 115 3.92 -8.70 -6.21
N THR A 116 2.59 -8.62 -6.44
CA THR A 116 1.94 -7.43 -7.02
C THR A 116 2.06 -6.22 -6.09
N LEU A 117 1.77 -6.41 -4.79
CA LEU A 117 1.89 -5.34 -3.79
C LEU A 117 3.34 -4.89 -3.61
N GLU A 118 4.28 -5.81 -3.58
CA GLU A 118 5.72 -5.52 -3.45
C GLU A 118 6.21 -4.66 -4.61
N GLU A 119 5.87 -5.01 -5.85
CA GLU A 119 6.23 -4.20 -7.01
C GLU A 119 5.66 -2.78 -6.90
N MET A 120 4.38 -2.64 -6.51
CA MET A 120 3.75 -1.33 -6.36
C MET A 120 4.37 -0.50 -5.23
N ILE A 121 4.72 -1.13 -4.10
CA ILE A 121 5.39 -0.49 -2.96
C ILE A 121 6.77 0.02 -3.38
N VAL A 122 7.58 -0.83 -4.01
CA VAL A 122 8.96 -0.51 -4.37
C VAL A 122 9.03 0.51 -5.50
N SER A 123 8.21 0.36 -6.54
CA SER A 123 8.19 1.28 -7.70
C SER A 123 7.40 2.56 -7.44
N GLY A 124 6.45 2.55 -6.50
CA GLY A 124 5.70 3.73 -6.07
C GLY A 124 6.51 4.67 -5.19
N ALA A 125 7.30 4.10 -4.30
CA ALA A 125 8.32 4.76 -3.49
C ALA A 125 7.91 6.13 -2.90
N TRP A 126 6.66 6.27 -2.46
CA TRP A 126 6.14 7.46 -1.82
C TRP A 126 5.03 7.12 -0.81
N TRP A 127 4.96 7.90 0.25
CA TRP A 127 4.17 7.60 1.45
C TRP A 127 2.68 7.35 1.20
N ASP A 128 2.03 8.09 0.31
CA ASP A 128 0.58 7.96 0.06
C ASP A 128 0.20 6.63 -0.60
N TYR A 129 1.01 6.17 -1.55
CA TYR A 129 0.83 4.84 -2.15
C TYR A 129 1.15 3.73 -1.15
N VAL A 130 2.30 3.89 -0.48
CA VAL A 130 2.81 2.86 0.44
C VAL A 130 1.88 2.68 1.63
N ASP A 131 1.35 3.77 2.20
CA ASP A 131 0.44 3.71 3.34
C ASP A 131 -0.92 3.08 2.96
N ALA A 132 -1.43 3.38 1.75
CA ALA A 132 -2.64 2.73 1.23
C ALA A 132 -2.42 1.23 1.01
N LEU A 133 -1.28 0.83 0.42
CA LEU A 133 -0.91 -0.57 0.21
C LEU A 133 -0.65 -1.31 1.53
N ALA A 134 -0.09 -0.63 2.54
CA ALA A 134 0.11 -1.20 3.86
C ALA A 134 -1.20 -1.63 4.55
N GLN A 135 -2.33 -0.93 4.26
CA GLN A 135 -3.64 -1.37 4.75
C GLN A 135 -4.07 -2.70 4.12
N VAL A 136 -3.77 -2.91 2.84
CA VAL A 136 -4.03 -4.19 2.16
C VAL A 136 -3.15 -5.29 2.74
N VAL A 137 -1.85 -5.04 2.92
CA VAL A 137 -0.91 -5.97 3.58
C VAL A 137 -1.38 -6.30 4.99
N GLY A 138 -1.90 -5.32 5.73
CA GLY A 138 -2.49 -5.55 7.05
C GLY A 138 -3.69 -6.51 7.00
N GLN A 139 -4.59 -6.36 6.04
CA GLN A 139 -5.71 -7.29 5.89
C GLN A 139 -5.23 -8.72 5.54
N LEU A 140 -4.20 -8.85 4.71
CA LEU A 140 -3.58 -10.15 4.42
C LEU A 140 -2.93 -10.74 5.68
N LEU A 141 -2.28 -9.93 6.51
CA LEU A 141 -1.71 -10.35 7.77
C LEU A 141 -2.78 -10.89 8.74
N ARG A 142 -3.97 -10.28 8.78
CA ARG A 142 -5.11 -10.78 9.57
C ARG A 142 -5.63 -12.12 9.08
N SER A 143 -5.82 -12.26 7.76
CA SER A 143 -6.41 -13.46 7.17
C SER A 143 -5.42 -14.61 6.99
N HIS A 144 -4.13 -14.33 6.81
CA HIS A 144 -3.06 -15.29 6.54
C HIS A 144 -1.84 -15.09 7.46
N PRO A 145 -2.02 -15.10 8.81
CA PRO A 145 -0.95 -14.73 9.74
C PRO A 145 0.27 -15.66 9.70
N ARG A 146 0.08 -16.93 9.35
CA ARG A 146 1.19 -17.93 9.28
C ARG A 146 2.21 -17.54 8.21
N GLU A 147 1.75 -17.06 7.07
CA GLU A 147 2.59 -16.67 5.92
C GLU A 147 3.10 -15.24 6.07
N MET A 148 2.24 -14.34 6.53
CA MET A 148 2.54 -12.92 6.53
C MET A 148 3.44 -12.46 7.69
N ARG A 149 3.37 -13.06 8.88
CA ARG A 149 4.24 -12.70 10.00
C ARG A 149 5.74 -12.85 9.67
N PRO A 150 6.21 -14.01 9.15
CA PRO A 150 7.61 -14.16 8.75
C PRO A 150 8.02 -13.14 7.68
N LEU A 151 7.13 -12.87 6.71
CA LEU A 151 7.39 -11.90 5.64
C LEU A 151 7.54 -10.47 6.20
N MET A 152 6.66 -10.04 7.12
CA MET A 152 6.77 -8.72 7.75
C MET A 152 8.04 -8.57 8.58
N ARG A 153 8.46 -9.63 9.27
CA ARG A 153 9.76 -9.65 9.99
C ARG A 153 10.95 -9.58 9.04
N ALA A 154 10.89 -10.21 7.88
CA ALA A 154 11.92 -10.09 6.85
C ALA A 154 11.94 -8.66 6.28
N TRP A 155 10.76 -8.11 5.96
CA TRP A 155 10.64 -6.75 5.43
C TRP A 155 11.12 -5.66 6.40
N SER A 156 11.01 -5.87 7.71
CA SER A 156 11.51 -4.92 8.71
C SER A 156 13.04 -4.69 8.66
N LYS A 157 13.75 -5.61 8.01
CA LYS A 157 15.22 -5.56 7.84
C LYS A 157 15.64 -5.41 6.37
N ASP A 158 14.68 -5.21 5.47
CA ASP A 158 14.95 -5.10 4.03
C ASP A 158 15.73 -3.80 3.71
N PRO A 159 16.67 -3.81 2.77
CA PRO A 159 17.35 -2.59 2.34
C PRO A 159 16.40 -1.54 1.78
N ASN A 160 15.25 -1.93 1.23
CA ASN A 160 14.26 -1.01 0.72
C ASN A 160 13.47 -0.33 1.86
N LEU A 161 13.60 0.99 1.94
CA LEU A 161 12.91 1.86 2.91
C LEU A 161 11.40 1.59 2.99
N TRP A 162 10.74 1.43 1.85
CA TRP A 162 9.29 1.35 1.79
C TRP A 162 8.76 -0.01 2.25
N LYS A 163 9.51 -1.08 2.04
CA LYS A 163 9.21 -2.40 2.64
C LYS A 163 9.32 -2.34 4.16
N ARG A 164 10.39 -1.71 4.70
CA ARG A 164 10.51 -1.49 6.15
C ARG A 164 9.34 -0.67 6.69
N ARG A 165 8.97 0.42 5.99
CA ARG A 165 7.81 1.23 6.38
C ARG A 165 6.54 0.39 6.45
N VAL A 166 6.22 -0.40 5.41
CA VAL A 166 5.03 -1.27 5.40
C VAL A 166 5.03 -2.24 6.58
N SER A 167 6.15 -2.89 6.87
CA SER A 167 6.24 -3.84 7.99
C SER A 167 5.90 -3.20 9.34
N ILE A 168 6.28 -1.93 9.53
CA ILE A 168 6.01 -1.17 10.77
C ILE A 168 4.54 -0.74 10.85
N ILE A 169 3.94 -0.27 9.74
CA ILE A 169 2.62 0.36 9.77
C ILE A 169 1.46 -0.58 9.38
N CYS A 170 1.71 -1.82 8.94
CA CYS A 170 0.66 -2.72 8.46
C CYS A 170 -0.43 -3.03 9.51
N GLN A 171 -0.16 -2.81 10.79
CA GLN A 171 -1.10 -3.04 11.88
C GLN A 171 -1.78 -1.77 12.43
N VAL A 172 -1.59 -0.59 11.83
CA VAL A 172 -2.11 0.69 12.39
C VAL A 172 -3.64 0.74 12.54
N SER A 173 -4.37 -0.09 11.83
CA SER A 173 -5.83 -0.19 11.93
C SER A 173 -6.32 -1.35 12.82
N PHE A 174 -5.43 -2.11 13.46
CA PHE A 174 -5.78 -3.34 14.16
C PHE A 174 -6.40 -3.13 15.55
N LYS A 175 -6.10 -2.01 16.19
CA LYS A 175 -6.61 -1.70 17.54
C LYS A 175 -6.28 -2.83 18.53
N ARG A 176 -7.29 -3.47 19.13
CA ARG A 176 -7.13 -4.58 20.09
C ARG A 176 -6.53 -5.85 19.50
N ASP A 177 -6.65 -6.03 18.17
CA ASP A 177 -6.10 -7.19 17.48
C ASP A 177 -4.62 -7.02 17.11
N THR A 178 -3.98 -5.92 17.51
CA THR A 178 -2.57 -5.66 17.23
C THR A 178 -1.70 -6.75 17.89
N ASP A 179 -0.92 -7.46 17.06
CA ASP A 179 0.14 -8.34 17.54
C ASP A 179 1.33 -7.49 17.98
N LEU A 180 1.37 -7.14 19.27
CA LEU A 180 2.45 -6.32 19.84
C LEU A 180 3.82 -6.95 19.67
N LYS A 181 3.91 -8.26 19.78
CA LYS A 181 5.19 -8.97 19.60
C LYS A 181 5.73 -8.78 18.19
N LEU A 182 4.86 -8.85 17.19
CA LEU A 182 5.24 -8.58 15.80
C LEU A 182 5.54 -7.09 15.59
N LEU A 183 4.72 -6.19 16.14
CA LEU A 183 4.91 -4.74 16.02
C LEU A 183 6.30 -4.33 16.54
N TYR A 184 6.66 -4.75 17.75
CA TYR A 184 7.95 -4.44 18.35
C TYR A 184 9.10 -5.07 17.59
N ALA A 185 8.99 -6.35 17.19
CA ALA A 185 10.00 -7.01 16.38
C ALA A 185 10.24 -6.33 15.00
N ASN A 186 9.24 -5.59 14.48
CA ASN A 186 9.39 -4.80 13.26
C ASN A 186 9.94 -3.39 13.51
N ILE A 187 9.72 -2.82 14.69
CA ILE A 187 10.23 -1.50 15.07
C ILE A 187 11.71 -1.58 15.48
N GLU A 188 12.08 -2.56 16.32
CA GLU A 188 13.41 -2.65 16.93
C GLU A 188 14.58 -2.56 15.94
N PRO A 189 14.57 -3.25 14.79
CA PRO A 189 15.65 -3.13 13.81
C PRO A 189 15.78 -1.72 13.18
N ASN A 190 14.77 -0.86 13.39
CA ASN A 190 14.65 0.45 12.77
C ASN A 190 14.74 1.62 13.77
N LEU A 191 15.02 1.36 15.05
CA LEU A 191 15.08 2.41 16.09
C LEU A 191 16.15 3.46 15.78
N ALA A 192 17.32 3.03 15.29
CA ALA A 192 18.43 3.90 14.93
C ALA A 192 18.32 4.53 13.54
N ASP A 193 17.26 4.23 12.79
CA ASP A 193 17.10 4.74 11.43
C ASP A 193 16.93 6.27 11.43
N ARG A 194 17.68 6.95 10.54
CA ARG A 194 17.66 8.42 10.43
C ARG A 194 16.64 8.93 9.43
N ASP A 195 16.05 8.05 8.63
CA ASP A 195 15.07 8.43 7.61
C ASP A 195 13.79 8.97 8.24
N PHE A 196 13.27 10.05 7.68
CA PHE A 196 12.06 10.71 8.16
C PHE A 196 10.85 9.78 8.13
N PHE A 197 10.67 9.02 7.04
CA PHE A 197 9.49 8.17 6.85
C PHE A 197 9.49 6.96 7.78
N ILE A 198 10.66 6.43 8.15
CA ILE A 198 10.78 5.35 9.15
C ILE A 198 10.49 5.89 10.54
N ARG A 199 11.10 7.01 10.93
CA ARG A 199 10.83 7.61 12.25
C ARG A 199 9.36 7.98 12.44
N LYS A 200 8.71 8.49 11.37
CA LYS A 200 7.26 8.77 11.38
C LYS A 200 6.45 7.47 11.46
N ALA A 201 6.84 6.41 10.76
CA ALA A 201 6.17 5.12 10.81
C ALA A 201 6.17 4.52 12.22
N ILE A 202 7.32 4.54 12.90
CA ILE A 202 7.46 4.08 14.29
C ILE A 202 6.51 4.86 15.20
N GLY A 203 6.58 6.19 15.16
CA GLY A 203 5.73 7.02 16.01
C GLY A 203 4.24 6.85 15.72
N TRP A 204 3.86 6.74 14.44
CA TRP A 204 2.46 6.55 14.05
C TRP A 204 1.92 5.18 14.47
N SER A 205 2.69 4.10 14.30
CA SER A 205 2.23 2.76 14.69
C SER A 205 2.04 2.64 16.21
N LEU A 206 2.95 3.21 17.01
CA LEU A 206 2.81 3.29 18.47
C LEU A 206 1.61 4.16 18.86
N ARG A 207 1.43 5.35 18.27
CA ARG A 207 0.27 6.21 18.50
C ARG A 207 -1.05 5.53 18.14
N ALA A 208 -1.09 4.78 17.05
CA ALA A 208 -2.29 4.03 16.68
C ALA A 208 -2.68 3.00 17.73
N TYR A 209 -1.69 2.34 18.35
CA TYR A 209 -1.95 1.40 19.43
C TYR A 209 -2.26 2.11 20.78
N ALA A 210 -1.76 3.33 21.00
CA ALA A 210 -2.04 4.09 22.21
C ALA A 210 -3.55 4.37 22.46
N TRP A 211 -4.37 4.37 21.40
CA TRP A 211 -5.82 4.40 21.56
C TRP A 211 -6.42 3.13 22.20
N THR A 212 -5.66 2.04 22.20
CA THR A 212 -6.05 0.77 22.81
C THR A 212 -5.44 0.58 24.18
N ASP A 213 -4.13 0.84 24.30
CA ASP A 213 -3.39 0.75 25.56
C ASP A 213 -2.33 1.87 25.67
N PRO A 214 -2.70 3.03 26.17
CA PRO A 214 -1.78 4.15 26.36
C PRO A 214 -0.66 3.85 27.35
N LYS A 215 -0.94 3.01 28.38
CA LYS A 215 0.06 2.66 29.41
C LYS A 215 1.19 1.82 28.84
N GLU A 216 0.84 0.85 27.99
CA GLU A 216 1.82 0.00 27.32
C GLU A 216 2.71 0.82 26.36
N VAL A 217 2.12 1.74 25.57
CA VAL A 217 2.91 2.62 24.71
C VAL A 217 3.84 3.54 25.52
N ALA A 218 3.35 4.12 26.61
CA ALA A 218 4.18 4.93 27.51
C ALA A 218 5.33 4.11 28.11
N ARG A 219 5.06 2.85 28.50
CA ARG A 219 6.09 1.91 28.97
C ARG A 219 7.14 1.67 27.90
N TYR A 220 6.71 1.30 26.67
CA TYR A 220 7.61 1.02 25.56
C TYR A 220 8.51 2.23 25.24
N VAL A 221 7.94 3.43 25.17
CA VAL A 221 8.70 4.66 24.91
C VAL A 221 9.73 4.93 25.98
N ARG A 222 9.41 4.74 27.28
CA ARG A 222 10.39 4.88 28.37
C ARG A 222 11.52 3.85 28.26
N THR A 223 11.19 2.59 27.99
CA THR A 223 12.19 1.52 27.89
C THR A 223 13.18 1.77 26.75
N HIS A 224 12.73 2.39 25.66
CA HIS A 224 13.55 2.67 24.47
C HIS A 224 13.87 4.17 24.30
N GLU A 225 13.88 4.93 25.40
CA GLU A 225 14.03 6.39 25.31
C GLU A 225 15.35 6.82 24.64
N ALA A 226 16.44 6.14 24.92
CA ALA A 226 17.76 6.42 24.36
C ALA A 226 17.87 6.06 22.86
N GLU A 227 17.06 5.10 22.40
CA GLU A 227 17.11 4.55 21.03
C GLU A 227 16.12 5.25 20.10
N LEU A 228 14.94 5.60 20.63
CA LEU A 228 13.89 6.26 19.87
C LEU A 228 14.25 7.69 19.49
N SER A 229 14.07 8.03 18.22
CA SER A 229 14.23 9.43 17.78
C SER A 229 13.24 10.35 18.49
N GLY A 230 13.62 11.63 18.69
CA GLY A 230 12.73 12.63 19.24
C GLY A 230 11.43 12.79 18.45
N LEU A 231 11.46 12.57 17.12
CA LEU A 231 10.27 12.56 16.28
C LEU A 231 9.36 11.37 16.60
N SER A 232 9.92 10.16 16.69
CA SER A 232 9.16 8.95 17.02
C SER A 232 8.50 9.06 18.39
N ARG A 233 9.22 9.56 19.39
CA ARG A 233 8.68 9.75 20.75
C ARG A 233 7.50 10.74 20.77
N ARG A 234 7.67 11.93 20.17
CA ARG A 234 6.58 12.93 20.10
C ARG A 234 5.34 12.42 19.39
N GLU A 235 5.54 11.69 18.27
CA GLU A 235 4.41 11.10 17.53
C GLU A 235 3.72 9.98 18.32
N ALA A 236 4.48 9.11 19.00
CA ALA A 236 3.93 8.01 19.80
C ALA A 236 3.08 8.52 20.97
N LEU A 237 3.54 9.57 21.65
CA LEU A 237 2.90 10.12 22.86
C LEU A 237 1.86 11.21 22.58
N LYS A 238 1.62 11.58 21.32
CA LYS A 238 0.77 12.73 20.94
C LYS A 238 -0.64 12.70 21.54
N ASN A 239 -1.19 11.53 21.82
CA ASN A 239 -2.54 11.32 22.35
C ASN A 239 -2.51 10.70 23.78
N ILE A 240 -1.36 10.70 24.44
CA ILE A 240 -1.19 10.26 25.82
C ILE A 240 -0.94 11.54 26.62
N GLY A 241 -1.94 11.99 27.37
CA GLY A 241 -1.89 13.12 28.29
C GLY A 241 -1.17 12.76 29.59
#